data_f49b3cb3eeb3481f33e1deea751e2d8a
#
_entry.id   f49b3cb3eeb3481f33e1deea751e2d8a
#
_cell.length_a   1.000
_cell.length_b   1.000
_cell.length_c   1.000
_cell.angle_alpha   90.00
_cell.angle_beta   90.00
_cell.angle_gamma   90.00
#
_symmetry.space_group_name_H-M   'P 1'
#
loop_
_entity.id
_entity.type
_entity.pdbx_description
1 polymer ?
#
loop_
_entity_poly.entity_id
_entity_poly.type
_entity_poly.pdbx_seq_one_letter_code
_entity_poly.pdbx_strand_id
1 'polypeptide(L)'
;MDTEALRSFVRAAELGQLQHAADELGVTQQAVSKRIAALERELEVRLFKRTARGVELTLDGQAFLPHARSIVAGVERAITAVRPGFRALRIDVLGLRSAQAVVLHDYWRSHPETNLDVVTLRVNDPRVAVAAVEAGDIDASFRTVTAPNTLPPDVQMIHAFDSPLELLVGPRHPLASARRLTPLQLRKHRIWVPGIAPRSEWADFYDQLATEFDLRIDPAGPHFGDEVLLDTLADSADVATLVGARDRYIWPTNHDLRRIPIVNPTLAYPLSLVLPKTNPHPGLRAIITHLGSLPRLPETVWLPSWATTPRRGDRDIANARGSQPRQG
;
A
#
# COMPACT_ATOMS: atom_id res chain seq x y z
N MET A 1 -19.35 -16.39 28.26
CA MET A 1 -20.11 -16.99 27.12
C MET A 1 -19.09 -17.61 26.15
N ASP A 2 -19.14 -18.92 25.97
CA ASP A 2 -18.19 -19.68 25.14
C ASP A 2 -18.62 -19.70 23.66
N THR A 3 -17.73 -19.44 22.73
CA THR A 3 -18.00 -19.44 21.29
C THR A 3 -18.45 -20.81 20.78
N GLU A 4 -17.91 -21.89 21.32
CA GLU A 4 -18.28 -23.25 20.93
C GLU A 4 -19.70 -23.59 21.42
N ALA A 5 -20.12 -23.04 22.53
CA ALA A 5 -21.48 -23.16 23.01
C ALA A 5 -22.48 -22.41 22.10
N LEU A 6 -22.08 -21.19 21.64
CA LEU A 6 -22.85 -20.44 20.66
C LEU A 6 -22.99 -21.18 19.31
N ARG A 7 -21.87 -21.73 18.80
CA ARG A 7 -21.89 -22.55 17.57
C ARG A 7 -22.82 -23.77 17.73
N SER A 8 -22.73 -24.48 18.86
CA SER A 8 -23.55 -25.61 19.15
C SER A 8 -25.05 -25.23 19.20
N PHE A 9 -25.40 -24.11 19.81
CA PHE A 9 -26.74 -23.57 19.85
C PHE A 9 -27.27 -23.21 18.45
N VAL A 10 -26.49 -22.46 17.66
CA VAL A 10 -26.89 -22.04 16.29
C VAL A 10 -27.13 -23.25 15.39
N ARG A 11 -26.22 -24.23 15.40
CA ARG A 11 -26.38 -25.46 14.58
C ARG A 11 -27.55 -26.32 15.04
N ALA A 12 -27.76 -26.48 16.35
CA ALA A 12 -28.92 -27.19 16.86
C ALA A 12 -30.25 -26.52 16.48
N ALA A 13 -30.28 -25.17 16.47
CA ALA A 13 -31.45 -24.40 16.05
C ALA A 13 -31.74 -24.55 14.54
N GLU A 14 -30.71 -24.64 13.70
CA GLU A 14 -30.87 -24.79 12.25
C GLU A 14 -31.27 -26.21 11.84
N LEU A 15 -30.74 -27.22 12.49
CA LEU A 15 -30.97 -28.62 12.13
C LEU A 15 -32.11 -29.28 12.91
N GLY A 16 -32.59 -28.66 14.01
CA GLY A 16 -33.69 -29.18 14.84
C GLY A 16 -33.32 -30.45 15.62
N GLN A 17 -32.08 -30.95 15.50
CA GLN A 17 -31.62 -32.17 16.15
C GLN A 17 -30.19 -32.01 16.68
N LEU A 18 -29.97 -32.40 17.94
CA LEU A 18 -28.66 -32.30 18.58
C LEU A 18 -27.63 -33.27 17.97
N GLN A 19 -28.07 -34.42 17.47
CA GLN A 19 -27.20 -35.39 16.79
C GLN A 19 -26.64 -34.81 15.49
N HIS A 20 -27.49 -34.27 14.63
CA HIS A 20 -27.03 -33.68 13.35
C HIS A 20 -26.12 -32.49 13.59
N ALA A 21 -26.38 -31.66 14.60
CA ALA A 21 -25.48 -30.57 14.99
C ALA A 21 -24.11 -31.10 15.46
N ALA A 22 -24.11 -32.23 16.16
CA ALA A 22 -22.86 -32.85 16.62
C ALA A 22 -22.04 -33.42 15.45
N ASP A 23 -22.70 -34.06 14.49
CA ASP A 23 -22.06 -34.61 13.30
C ASP A 23 -21.41 -33.49 12.46
N GLU A 24 -22.09 -32.37 12.21
CA GLU A 24 -21.53 -31.21 11.51
C GLU A 24 -20.38 -30.54 12.25
N LEU A 25 -20.45 -30.49 13.59
CA LEU A 25 -19.40 -29.87 14.40
C LEU A 25 -18.22 -30.82 14.71
N GLY A 26 -18.29 -32.09 14.27
CA GLY A 26 -17.23 -33.07 14.51
C GLY A 26 -17.06 -33.42 15.99
N VAL A 27 -18.15 -33.40 16.79
CA VAL A 27 -18.18 -33.68 18.23
C VAL A 27 -19.26 -34.70 18.60
N THR A 28 -19.32 -35.13 19.85
CA THR A 28 -20.38 -36.00 20.31
C THR A 28 -21.67 -35.23 20.63
N GLN A 29 -22.82 -35.87 20.50
CA GLN A 29 -24.15 -35.31 20.90
C GLN A 29 -24.12 -34.86 22.38
N GLN A 30 -23.44 -35.63 23.24
CA GLN A 30 -23.30 -35.28 24.67
C GLN A 30 -22.53 -33.97 24.85
N ALA A 31 -21.47 -33.73 24.03
CA ALA A 31 -20.74 -32.49 24.07
C ALA A 31 -21.59 -31.29 23.66
N VAL A 32 -22.38 -31.41 22.58
CA VAL A 32 -23.33 -30.37 22.13
C VAL A 32 -24.37 -30.11 23.23
N SER A 33 -24.96 -31.15 23.79
CA SER A 33 -25.96 -31.02 24.87
C SER A 33 -25.37 -30.34 26.12
N LYS A 34 -24.15 -30.68 26.51
CA LYS A 34 -23.44 -30.06 27.65
C LYS A 34 -23.13 -28.57 27.39
N ARG A 35 -22.68 -28.24 26.19
CA ARG A 35 -22.38 -26.85 25.77
C ARG A 35 -23.65 -25.99 25.81
N ILE A 36 -24.75 -26.49 25.25
CA ILE A 36 -26.02 -25.78 25.26
C ILE A 36 -26.56 -25.62 26.70
N ALA A 37 -26.48 -26.67 27.51
CA ALA A 37 -26.92 -26.57 28.92
C ALA A 37 -26.06 -25.60 29.73
N ALA A 38 -24.77 -25.45 29.42
CA ALA A 38 -23.91 -24.44 30.03
C ALA A 38 -24.33 -23.03 29.62
N LEU A 39 -24.65 -22.82 28.33
CA LEU A 39 -25.13 -21.56 27.81
C LEU A 39 -26.48 -21.15 28.43
N GLU A 40 -27.45 -22.07 28.50
CA GLU A 40 -28.76 -21.85 29.15
C GLU A 40 -28.60 -21.47 30.62
N ARG A 41 -27.65 -22.10 31.32
CA ARG A 41 -27.35 -21.81 32.74
C ARG A 41 -26.71 -20.43 32.92
N GLU A 42 -25.82 -20.05 32.01
CA GLU A 42 -25.16 -18.73 32.04
C GLU A 42 -26.16 -17.60 31.74
N LEU A 43 -27.13 -17.86 30.85
CA LEU A 43 -28.19 -16.91 30.48
C LEU A 43 -29.38 -16.94 31.39
N GLU A 44 -29.46 -17.94 32.32
CA GLU A 44 -30.58 -18.19 33.24
C GLU A 44 -31.93 -18.42 32.57
N VAL A 45 -31.91 -18.85 31.26
CA VAL A 45 -33.09 -19.14 30.45
C VAL A 45 -32.96 -20.45 29.71
N ARG A 46 -34.12 -21.06 29.35
CA ARG A 46 -34.13 -22.20 28.42
C ARG A 46 -34.22 -21.70 27.00
N LEU A 47 -33.26 -22.13 26.15
CA LEU A 47 -33.24 -21.80 24.73
C LEU A 47 -33.95 -22.85 23.87
N PHE A 48 -33.99 -24.12 24.36
CA PHE A 48 -34.67 -25.22 23.69
C PHE A 48 -35.71 -25.89 24.56
N LYS A 49 -36.79 -26.36 23.93
CA LYS A 49 -37.70 -27.40 24.44
C LYS A 49 -37.46 -28.70 23.69
N ARG A 50 -37.51 -29.83 24.39
CA ARG A 50 -37.42 -31.17 23.80
C ARG A 50 -38.75 -31.57 23.20
N THR A 51 -38.75 -32.18 22.03
CA THR A 51 -39.92 -32.73 21.34
C THR A 51 -39.65 -34.18 20.96
N ALA A 52 -40.67 -34.90 20.52
CA ALA A 52 -40.51 -36.27 20.04
C ALA A 52 -39.66 -36.37 18.76
N ARG A 53 -39.45 -35.27 18.06
CA ARG A 53 -38.68 -35.21 16.80
C ARG A 53 -37.34 -34.52 16.94
N GLY A 54 -36.94 -34.08 18.13
CA GLY A 54 -35.67 -33.38 18.36
C GLY A 54 -35.80 -32.22 19.35
N VAL A 55 -35.29 -31.05 18.95
CA VAL A 55 -35.33 -29.82 19.75
C VAL A 55 -35.97 -28.68 18.97
N GLU A 56 -36.76 -27.85 19.65
CA GLU A 56 -37.34 -26.62 19.11
C GLU A 56 -36.97 -25.43 19.98
N LEU A 57 -36.81 -24.26 19.37
CA LEU A 57 -36.52 -23.03 20.10
C LEU A 57 -37.69 -22.63 21.01
N THR A 58 -37.37 -22.17 22.22
CA THR A 58 -38.28 -21.39 23.05
C THR A 58 -38.44 -19.97 22.51
N LEU A 59 -39.28 -19.13 23.08
CA LEU A 59 -39.34 -17.70 22.75
C LEU A 59 -38.01 -17.00 23.02
N ASP A 60 -37.36 -17.34 24.15
CA ASP A 60 -36.02 -16.81 24.48
C ASP A 60 -34.96 -17.29 23.47
N GLY A 61 -35.02 -18.57 23.05
CA GLY A 61 -34.18 -19.12 22.02
C GLY A 61 -34.34 -18.42 20.66
N GLN A 62 -35.58 -18.10 20.27
CA GLN A 62 -35.88 -17.35 19.05
C GLN A 62 -35.35 -15.93 19.13
N ALA A 63 -35.50 -15.26 20.26
CA ALA A 63 -34.95 -13.91 20.48
C ALA A 63 -33.42 -13.91 20.48
N PHE A 64 -32.78 -14.93 21.06
CA PHE A 64 -31.31 -15.02 21.17
C PHE A 64 -30.64 -15.44 19.87
N LEU A 65 -31.27 -16.23 18.99
CA LEU A 65 -30.69 -16.79 17.78
C LEU A 65 -30.02 -15.75 16.84
N PRO A 66 -30.63 -14.60 16.51
CA PRO A 66 -29.99 -13.61 15.64
C PRO A 66 -28.71 -13.03 16.25
N HIS A 67 -28.71 -12.84 17.57
CA HIS A 67 -27.53 -12.35 18.29
C HIS A 67 -26.42 -13.40 18.31
N ALA A 68 -26.73 -14.66 18.59
CA ALA A 68 -25.79 -15.77 18.57
C ALA A 68 -25.11 -15.92 17.17
N ARG A 69 -25.94 -15.86 16.09
CA ARG A 69 -25.42 -15.88 14.70
C ARG A 69 -24.47 -14.73 14.42
N SER A 70 -24.80 -13.51 14.84
CA SER A 70 -23.95 -12.33 14.64
C SER A 70 -22.60 -12.47 15.33
N ILE A 71 -22.57 -13.00 16.57
CA ILE A 71 -21.33 -13.23 17.33
C ILE A 71 -20.48 -14.31 16.64
N VAL A 72 -21.06 -15.47 16.28
CA VAL A 72 -20.34 -16.54 15.59
C VAL A 72 -19.74 -16.04 14.28
N ALA A 73 -20.53 -15.35 13.45
CA ALA A 73 -20.04 -14.74 12.21
C ALA A 73 -18.95 -13.68 12.45
N GLY A 74 -19.04 -12.91 13.55
CA GLY A 74 -18.01 -11.95 13.96
C GLY A 74 -16.69 -12.63 14.29
N VAL A 75 -16.73 -13.73 15.03
CA VAL A 75 -15.52 -14.51 15.33
C VAL A 75 -14.90 -15.12 14.07
N GLU A 76 -15.70 -15.66 13.16
CA GLU A 76 -15.20 -16.19 11.89
C GLU A 76 -14.56 -15.10 11.01
N ARG A 77 -15.18 -13.92 10.93
CA ARG A 77 -14.57 -12.76 10.26
C ARG A 77 -13.25 -12.35 10.90
N ALA A 78 -13.17 -12.31 12.24
CA ALA A 78 -11.94 -11.97 12.95
C ALA A 78 -10.82 -12.97 12.67
N ILE A 79 -11.12 -14.28 12.70
CA ILE A 79 -10.15 -15.34 12.36
C ILE A 79 -9.70 -15.21 10.90
N THR A 80 -10.63 -14.96 9.99
CA THR A 80 -10.33 -14.79 8.56
C THR A 80 -9.46 -13.55 8.32
N ALA A 81 -9.76 -12.46 9.02
CA ALA A 81 -9.03 -11.20 8.86
C ALA A 81 -7.54 -11.30 9.20
N VAL A 82 -7.13 -12.25 10.04
CA VAL A 82 -5.71 -12.45 10.42
C VAL A 82 -5.03 -13.59 9.65
N ARG A 83 -5.76 -14.31 8.79
CA ARG A 83 -5.14 -15.35 7.95
C ARG A 83 -4.29 -14.73 6.85
N PRO A 84 -3.07 -15.24 6.60
CA PRO A 84 -2.25 -14.80 5.48
C PRO A 84 -3.02 -14.88 4.15
N GLY A 85 -3.05 -13.77 3.39
CA GLY A 85 -3.77 -13.67 2.12
C GLY A 85 -5.24 -13.22 2.21
N PHE A 86 -5.86 -13.20 3.40
CA PHE A 86 -7.22 -12.70 3.61
C PHE A 86 -7.24 -11.31 4.26
N ARG A 87 -6.24 -10.97 5.06
CA ARG A 87 -6.09 -9.59 5.53
C ARG A 87 -5.68 -8.67 4.38
N ALA A 88 -6.00 -7.40 4.50
CA ALA A 88 -5.53 -6.42 3.53
C ALA A 88 -3.99 -6.35 3.53
N LEU A 89 -3.41 -6.31 2.35
CA LEU A 89 -2.01 -5.99 2.15
C LEU A 89 -1.84 -4.49 2.32
N ARG A 90 -1.14 -4.07 3.36
CA ARG A 90 -1.01 -2.67 3.74
C ARG A 90 0.29 -2.08 3.20
N ILE A 91 0.17 -1.15 2.25
CA ILE A 91 1.33 -0.52 1.59
C ILE A 91 1.27 0.99 1.75
N ASP A 92 2.36 1.56 2.29
CA ASP A 92 2.54 3.01 2.40
C ASP A 92 3.06 3.61 1.09
N VAL A 93 2.47 4.73 0.71
CA VAL A 93 2.86 5.57 -0.42
C VAL A 93 3.08 7.00 0.03
N LEU A 94 3.87 7.78 -0.72
CA LEU A 94 4.13 9.19 -0.40
C LEU A 94 2.87 10.06 -0.43
N GLY A 95 1.93 9.72 -1.29
CA GLY A 95 0.65 10.38 -1.43
C GLY A 95 -0.27 9.63 -2.38
N LEU A 96 -1.57 9.76 -2.21
CA LEU A 96 -2.56 9.01 -3.01
C LEU A 96 -2.61 9.44 -4.49
N ARG A 97 -1.93 10.52 -4.86
CA ARG A 97 -1.80 10.99 -6.25
C ARG A 97 -0.41 10.74 -6.83
N SER A 98 0.50 10.16 -6.05
CA SER A 98 1.87 9.86 -6.47
C SER A 98 1.95 8.70 -7.46
N ALA A 99 3.06 8.61 -8.17
CA ALA A 99 3.34 7.52 -9.13
C ALA A 99 3.16 6.13 -8.51
N GLN A 100 3.54 5.95 -7.24
CA GLN A 100 3.39 4.69 -6.51
C GLN A 100 1.93 4.28 -6.35
N ALA A 101 1.07 5.24 -5.95
CA ALA A 101 -0.37 4.99 -5.81
C ALA A 101 -1.01 4.66 -7.17
N VAL A 102 -0.57 5.32 -8.24
CA VAL A 102 -1.03 5.03 -9.61
C VAL A 102 -0.67 3.62 -10.03
N VAL A 103 0.58 3.20 -9.80
CA VAL A 103 1.04 1.84 -10.13
C VAL A 103 0.28 0.78 -9.32
N LEU A 104 0.05 1.01 -8.04
CA LEU A 104 -0.76 0.11 -7.21
C LEU A 104 -2.22 0.04 -7.68
N HIS A 105 -2.80 1.18 -8.08
CA HIS A 105 -4.16 1.21 -8.63
C HIS A 105 -4.26 0.45 -9.96
N ASP A 106 -3.28 0.61 -10.87
CA ASP A 106 -3.25 -0.10 -12.14
C ASP A 106 -3.08 -1.62 -11.92
N TYR A 107 -2.25 -2.02 -10.94
CA TYR A 107 -2.16 -3.42 -10.51
C TYR A 107 -3.52 -3.94 -10.02
N TRP A 108 -4.16 -3.22 -9.07
CA TRP A 108 -5.44 -3.63 -8.49
C TRP A 108 -6.55 -3.74 -9.54
N ARG A 109 -6.59 -2.86 -10.53
CA ARG A 109 -7.56 -2.96 -11.63
C ARG A 109 -7.47 -4.27 -12.40
N SER A 110 -6.28 -4.85 -12.50
CA SER A 110 -6.03 -6.13 -13.16
C SER A 110 -6.17 -7.33 -12.22
N HIS A 111 -6.15 -7.09 -10.89
CA HIS A 111 -6.19 -8.10 -9.83
C HIS A 111 -7.12 -7.64 -8.70
N PRO A 112 -8.44 -7.49 -8.98
CA PRO A 112 -9.40 -6.93 -8.02
C PRO A 112 -9.62 -7.83 -6.79
N GLU A 113 -9.25 -9.10 -6.88
CA GLU A 113 -9.25 -10.06 -5.77
C GLU A 113 -8.20 -9.74 -4.70
N THR A 114 -7.19 -8.93 -5.03
CA THR A 114 -6.17 -8.51 -4.06
C THR A 114 -6.77 -7.52 -3.07
N ASN A 115 -6.89 -7.94 -1.82
CA ASN A 115 -7.32 -7.05 -0.74
C ASN A 115 -6.17 -6.10 -0.39
N LEU A 116 -6.20 -4.88 -0.94
CA LEU A 116 -5.13 -3.87 -0.84
C LEU A 116 -5.59 -2.69 0.00
N ASP A 117 -4.80 -2.33 1.02
CA ASP A 117 -4.95 -1.13 1.85
C ASP A 117 -3.78 -0.18 1.58
N VAL A 118 -4.04 0.88 0.81
CA VAL A 118 -3.04 1.90 0.48
C VAL A 118 -3.10 3.01 1.51
N VAL A 119 -2.04 3.14 2.29
CA VAL A 119 -1.94 4.12 3.38
C VAL A 119 -0.90 5.19 3.09
N THR A 120 -0.96 6.29 3.82
CA THR A 120 0.05 7.34 3.81
C THR A 120 0.53 7.60 5.22
N LEU A 121 1.80 7.41 5.49
CA LEU A 121 2.41 7.83 6.74
C LEU A 121 2.56 9.36 6.74
N ARG A 122 2.16 10.00 7.83
CA ARG A 122 2.11 11.47 7.91
C ARG A 122 3.47 12.16 7.89
N VAL A 123 4.55 11.40 8.13
CA VAL A 123 5.91 11.93 8.21
C VAL A 123 6.73 11.42 7.03
N ASN A 124 7.33 12.33 6.27
CA ASN A 124 8.22 12.03 5.15
C ASN A 124 9.64 11.65 5.62
N ASP A 125 9.77 10.94 6.73
CA ASP A 125 11.04 10.41 7.23
C ASP A 125 11.12 8.92 6.91
N PRO A 126 12.08 8.46 6.09
CA PRO A 126 12.25 7.04 5.77
C PRO A 126 12.41 6.15 7.01
N ARG A 127 12.96 6.68 8.11
CA ARG A 127 13.14 5.93 9.37
C ARG A 127 11.80 5.54 10.00
N VAL A 128 10.78 6.39 9.89
CA VAL A 128 9.43 6.10 10.39
C VAL A 128 8.81 4.97 9.57
N ALA A 129 8.99 4.97 8.26
CA ALA A 129 8.51 3.91 7.39
C ALA A 129 9.23 2.57 7.65
N VAL A 130 10.56 2.62 7.83
CA VAL A 130 11.36 1.43 8.19
C VAL A 130 10.89 0.85 9.52
N ALA A 131 10.69 1.67 10.55
CA ALA A 131 10.19 1.22 11.85
C ALA A 131 8.77 0.63 11.76
N ALA A 132 7.88 1.20 10.96
CA ALA A 132 6.54 0.65 10.75
C ALA A 132 6.55 -0.70 10.02
N VAL A 133 7.48 -0.89 9.07
CA VAL A 133 7.70 -2.19 8.42
C VAL A 133 8.27 -3.22 9.40
N GLU A 134 9.26 -2.83 10.20
CA GLU A 134 9.88 -3.70 11.21
C GLU A 134 8.88 -4.14 12.29
N ALA A 135 8.01 -3.23 12.73
CA ALA A 135 6.95 -3.51 13.70
C ALA A 135 5.79 -4.35 13.11
N GLY A 136 5.70 -4.49 11.78
CA GLY A 136 4.59 -5.16 11.12
C GLY A 136 3.29 -4.34 11.05
N ASP A 137 3.35 -3.03 11.28
CA ASP A 137 2.21 -2.13 11.15
C ASP A 137 1.79 -1.97 9.69
N ILE A 138 2.74 -2.09 8.77
CA ILE A 138 2.56 -2.11 7.31
C ILE A 138 3.41 -3.24 6.69
N ASP A 139 2.99 -3.74 5.55
CA ASP A 139 3.70 -4.81 4.83
C ASP A 139 4.86 -4.29 3.99
N ALA A 140 4.74 -3.09 3.47
CA ALA A 140 5.78 -2.44 2.66
C ALA A 140 5.57 -0.93 2.60
N SER A 141 6.61 -0.20 2.25
CA SER A 141 6.58 1.25 2.07
C SER A 141 7.38 1.66 0.84
N PHE A 142 6.80 2.52 0.02
CA PHE A 142 7.52 3.18 -1.07
C PHE A 142 8.33 4.36 -0.52
N ARG A 143 9.46 4.04 0.08
CA ARG A 143 10.44 5.02 0.58
C ARG A 143 11.83 4.65 0.08
N THR A 144 12.58 5.63 -0.31
CA THR A 144 13.98 5.45 -0.66
C THR A 144 14.86 5.68 0.56
N VAL A 145 15.78 4.75 0.82
CA VAL A 145 16.80 4.87 1.87
C VAL A 145 18.16 4.96 1.17
N THR A 146 18.80 6.12 1.24
CA THR A 146 20.07 6.38 0.55
C THR A 146 21.26 5.64 1.15
N ALA A 147 21.12 5.18 2.41
CA ALA A 147 22.13 4.37 3.12
C ALA A 147 21.56 2.99 3.52
N PRO A 148 21.41 2.04 2.58
CA PRO A 148 20.73 0.77 2.84
C PRO A 148 21.40 -0.13 3.90
N ASN A 149 22.68 0.10 4.21
CA ASN A 149 23.41 -0.61 5.30
C ASN A 149 22.90 -0.22 6.70
N THR A 150 22.08 0.81 6.82
CA THR A 150 21.46 1.22 8.10
C THR A 150 20.11 0.56 8.35
N LEU A 151 19.63 -0.27 7.43
CA LEU A 151 18.38 -1.00 7.61
C LEU A 151 18.52 -2.07 8.68
N PRO A 152 17.44 -2.32 9.47
CA PRO A 152 17.39 -3.45 10.42
C PRO A 152 17.66 -4.78 9.72
N PRO A 153 18.20 -5.80 10.46
CA PRO A 153 18.57 -7.09 9.87
C PRO A 153 17.44 -7.80 9.11
N ASP A 154 16.19 -7.64 9.56
CA ASP A 154 15.01 -8.30 8.99
C ASP A 154 14.27 -7.46 7.95
N VAL A 155 14.75 -6.24 7.69
CA VAL A 155 14.21 -5.34 6.66
C VAL A 155 15.14 -5.31 5.45
N GLN A 156 14.58 -5.18 4.28
CA GLN A 156 15.30 -4.98 3.02
C GLN A 156 14.65 -3.88 2.20
N MET A 157 15.44 -3.36 1.27
CA MET A 157 14.96 -2.43 0.25
C MET A 157 15.24 -3.03 -1.12
N ILE A 158 14.24 -3.01 -1.99
CA ILE A 158 14.38 -3.37 -3.39
C ILE A 158 14.07 -2.17 -4.27
N HIS A 159 14.67 -2.13 -5.46
CA HIS A 159 14.28 -1.16 -6.47
C HIS A 159 12.86 -1.47 -6.95
N ALA A 160 11.98 -0.46 -6.96
CA ALA A 160 10.63 -0.59 -7.46
C ALA A 160 10.54 -0.18 -8.95
N PHE A 161 10.79 1.08 -9.23
CA PHE A 161 10.85 1.63 -10.59
C PHE A 161 11.42 3.04 -10.56
N ASP A 162 11.85 3.53 -11.73
CA ASP A 162 12.29 4.90 -11.91
C ASP A 162 11.13 5.74 -12.46
N SER A 163 10.86 6.89 -11.82
CA SER A 163 9.79 7.81 -12.22
C SER A 163 10.38 8.98 -13.03
N PRO A 164 10.10 9.10 -14.33
CA PRO A 164 10.55 10.26 -15.10
C PRO A 164 10.00 11.55 -14.52
N LEU A 165 10.78 12.61 -14.60
CA LEU A 165 10.37 13.95 -14.21
C LEU A 165 9.95 14.78 -15.42
N GLU A 166 8.97 15.62 -15.20
CA GLU A 166 8.48 16.64 -16.11
C GLU A 166 8.57 18.01 -15.45
N LEU A 167 8.78 19.04 -16.26
CA LEU A 167 8.64 20.42 -15.81
C LEU A 167 7.16 20.79 -15.80
N LEU A 168 6.67 21.32 -14.69
CA LEU A 168 5.33 21.88 -14.56
C LEU A 168 5.43 23.40 -14.47
N VAL A 169 4.70 24.09 -15.35
CA VAL A 169 4.70 25.55 -15.47
C VAL A 169 3.32 26.12 -15.71
N GLY A 170 3.12 27.37 -15.36
CA GLY A 170 1.95 28.16 -15.74
C GLY A 170 1.97 28.60 -17.22
N PRO A 171 0.82 29.08 -17.74
CA PRO A 171 0.68 29.46 -19.15
C PRO A 171 1.54 30.66 -19.56
N ARG A 172 1.93 31.52 -18.60
CA ARG A 172 2.76 32.72 -18.85
C ARG A 172 4.27 32.44 -18.80
N HIS A 173 4.66 31.24 -18.39
CA HIS A 173 6.08 30.89 -18.28
C HIS A 173 6.74 30.80 -19.68
N PRO A 174 7.98 31.28 -19.87
CA PRO A 174 8.65 31.29 -21.19
C PRO A 174 8.76 29.89 -21.84
N LEU A 175 8.79 28.82 -21.04
CA LEU A 175 8.86 27.44 -21.52
C LEU A 175 7.50 26.82 -21.79
N ALA A 176 6.37 27.50 -21.54
CA ALA A 176 5.02 26.90 -21.61
C ALA A 176 4.66 26.34 -22.99
N SER A 177 5.25 26.89 -24.07
CA SER A 177 5.03 26.40 -25.44
C SER A 177 5.96 25.26 -25.86
N ALA A 178 6.93 24.89 -25.03
CA ALA A 178 7.88 23.83 -25.35
C ALA A 178 7.21 22.46 -25.31
N ARG A 179 7.51 21.61 -26.30
CA ARG A 179 6.99 20.22 -26.33
C ARG A 179 7.89 19.24 -25.57
N ARG A 180 9.18 19.54 -25.48
CA ARG A 180 10.23 18.80 -24.77
C ARG A 180 11.31 19.77 -24.36
N LEU A 181 12.02 19.46 -23.30
CA LEU A 181 13.15 20.25 -22.79
C LEU A 181 14.34 19.34 -22.52
N THR A 182 15.54 19.91 -22.59
CA THR A 182 16.75 19.27 -22.04
C THR A 182 17.06 19.90 -20.67
N PRO A 183 17.79 19.22 -19.77
CA PRO A 183 18.20 19.81 -18.52
C PRO A 183 18.95 21.14 -18.68
N LEU A 184 19.74 21.28 -19.73
CA LEU A 184 20.48 22.51 -20.03
C LEU A 184 19.57 23.74 -20.22
N GLN A 185 18.39 23.55 -20.78
CA GLN A 185 17.43 24.63 -21.00
C GLN A 185 16.78 25.12 -19.69
N LEU A 186 16.84 24.30 -18.61
CA LEU A 186 16.28 24.67 -17.30
C LEU A 186 17.20 25.60 -16.48
N ARG A 187 18.50 25.72 -16.79
CA ARG A 187 19.51 26.47 -16.02
C ARG A 187 19.13 27.91 -15.69
N LYS A 188 18.41 28.58 -16.59
CA LYS A 188 18.04 29.98 -16.45
C LYS A 188 16.73 30.19 -15.67
N HIS A 189 16.03 29.10 -15.34
CA HIS A 189 14.72 29.16 -14.72
C HIS A 189 14.81 28.75 -13.25
N ARG A 190 13.98 29.37 -12.42
CA ARG A 190 13.82 29.04 -11.01
C ARG A 190 12.91 27.81 -10.89
N ILE A 191 13.45 26.74 -10.35
CA ILE A 191 12.68 25.52 -10.06
C ILE A 191 12.36 25.52 -8.57
N TRP A 192 11.12 25.81 -8.25
CA TRP A 192 10.65 25.91 -6.88
C TRP A 192 10.11 24.57 -6.39
N VAL A 193 10.70 24.05 -5.32
CA VAL A 193 10.34 22.76 -4.71
C VAL A 193 10.20 22.98 -3.19
N PRO A 194 9.06 23.54 -2.74
CA PRO A 194 8.89 23.87 -1.32
C PRO A 194 8.79 22.63 -0.44
N GLY A 195 9.23 22.74 0.81
CA GLY A 195 9.08 21.69 1.81
C GLY A 195 10.13 20.59 1.76
N ILE A 196 11.25 20.79 1.05
CA ILE A 196 12.40 19.87 1.12
C ILE A 196 12.97 19.91 2.52
N ALA A 197 12.85 18.80 3.26
CA ALA A 197 13.46 18.67 4.58
C ALA A 197 14.98 18.52 4.46
N PRO A 198 15.78 19.28 5.22
CA PRO A 198 17.23 19.13 5.24
C PRO A 198 17.65 17.69 5.59
N ARG A 199 18.64 17.15 4.88
CA ARG A 199 19.16 15.77 5.06
C ARG A 199 18.15 14.68 4.78
N SER A 200 17.11 14.97 3.98
CA SER A 200 16.22 13.95 3.41
C SER A 200 16.81 13.41 2.11
N GLU A 201 16.33 12.27 1.66
CA GLU A 201 16.66 11.72 0.34
C GLU A 201 16.24 12.67 -0.80
N TRP A 202 15.22 13.48 -0.56
CA TRP A 202 14.81 14.54 -1.49
C TRP A 202 15.84 15.66 -1.58
N ALA A 203 16.39 16.09 -0.44
CA ALA A 203 17.47 17.07 -0.45
C ALA A 203 18.67 16.53 -1.22
N ASP A 204 19.13 15.33 -0.93
CA ASP A 204 20.24 14.67 -1.64
C ASP A 204 19.98 14.54 -3.14
N PHE A 205 18.75 14.23 -3.54
CA PHE A 205 18.35 14.13 -4.94
C PHE A 205 18.45 15.47 -5.65
N TYR A 206 17.84 16.51 -5.09
CA TYR A 206 17.83 17.85 -5.70
C TYR A 206 19.20 18.52 -5.66
N ASP A 207 20.01 18.28 -4.65
CA ASP A 207 21.40 18.79 -4.56
C ASP A 207 22.28 18.17 -5.66
N GLN A 208 22.18 16.85 -5.89
CA GLN A 208 22.90 16.20 -6.98
C GLN A 208 22.40 16.66 -8.35
N LEU A 209 21.08 16.77 -8.52
CA LEU A 209 20.47 17.26 -9.76
C LEU A 209 20.93 18.70 -10.08
N ALA A 210 20.89 19.58 -9.06
CA ALA A 210 21.35 20.97 -9.19
C ALA A 210 22.83 21.05 -9.57
N THR A 211 23.68 20.24 -8.93
CA THR A 211 25.12 20.20 -9.18
C THR A 211 25.43 19.69 -10.58
N GLU A 212 24.81 18.59 -11.01
CA GLU A 212 25.11 17.95 -12.29
C GLU A 212 24.69 18.82 -13.48
N PHE A 213 23.55 19.48 -13.39
CA PHE A 213 23.01 20.25 -14.51
C PHE A 213 23.06 21.77 -14.31
N ASP A 214 23.68 22.26 -13.25
CA ASP A 214 23.75 23.69 -12.91
C ASP A 214 22.37 24.33 -12.82
N LEU A 215 21.41 23.67 -12.10
CA LEU A 215 20.05 24.13 -11.98
C LEU A 215 19.84 25.00 -10.73
N ARG A 216 18.90 25.94 -10.84
CA ARG A 216 18.50 26.81 -9.73
C ARG A 216 17.32 26.21 -8.98
N ILE A 217 17.60 25.27 -8.08
CA ILE A 217 16.60 24.67 -7.21
C ILE A 217 16.36 25.60 -6.02
N ASP A 218 15.11 25.98 -5.80
CA ASP A 218 14.70 26.82 -4.70
C ASP A 218 13.81 26.01 -3.72
N PRO A 219 14.35 25.59 -2.56
CA PRO A 219 13.59 24.86 -1.56
C PRO A 219 12.82 25.77 -0.58
N ALA A 220 12.84 27.10 -0.80
CA ALA A 220 12.29 28.06 0.15
C ALA A 220 10.79 27.90 0.37
N GLY A 221 10.40 27.97 1.63
CA GLY A 221 9.02 27.93 2.09
C GLY A 221 8.53 26.53 2.46
N PRO A 222 7.52 26.45 3.32
CA PRO A 222 6.85 25.21 3.66
C PRO A 222 5.93 24.76 2.52
N HIS A 223 5.68 23.46 2.45
CA HIS A 223 4.69 22.90 1.53
C HIS A 223 3.29 23.05 2.12
N PHE A 224 2.49 23.94 1.55
CA PHE A 224 1.09 24.20 1.96
C PHE A 224 0.06 23.28 1.26
N GLY A 225 0.52 22.26 0.57
CA GLY A 225 -0.32 21.38 -0.24
C GLY A 225 -0.17 21.65 -1.74
N ASP A 226 -0.66 20.68 -2.52
CA ASP A 226 -0.54 20.73 -3.99
C ASP A 226 -1.32 21.92 -4.58
N GLU A 227 -2.46 22.27 -3.99
CA GLU A 227 -3.31 23.36 -4.49
C GLU A 227 -2.58 24.69 -4.50
N VAL A 228 -1.93 25.07 -3.39
CA VAL A 228 -1.18 26.33 -3.29
C VAL A 228 0.02 26.36 -4.24
N LEU A 229 0.67 25.22 -4.44
CA LEU A 229 1.74 25.09 -5.44
C LEU A 229 1.22 25.34 -6.85
N LEU A 230 0.10 24.73 -7.21
CA LEU A 230 -0.51 24.84 -8.55
C LEU A 230 -1.04 26.24 -8.82
N ASP A 231 -1.68 26.89 -7.83
CA ASP A 231 -2.12 28.28 -7.92
C ASP A 231 -0.91 29.23 -8.15
N THR A 232 0.16 29.03 -7.37
CA THR A 232 1.39 29.83 -7.53
C THR A 232 1.99 29.71 -8.93
N LEU A 233 2.02 28.48 -9.48
CA LEU A 233 2.50 28.24 -10.84
C LEU A 233 1.60 28.88 -11.90
N ALA A 234 0.27 28.79 -11.74
CA ALA A 234 -0.69 29.35 -12.67
C ALA A 234 -0.55 30.89 -12.76
N ASP A 235 -0.25 31.54 -11.64
CA ASP A 235 -0.13 32.98 -11.54
C ASP A 235 1.29 33.51 -11.82
N SER A 236 2.29 32.63 -11.98
CA SER A 236 3.68 33.05 -12.20
C SER A 236 4.12 32.98 -13.66
N ALA A 237 5.02 33.89 -14.01
CA ALA A 237 5.71 33.85 -15.31
C ALA A 237 7.16 33.30 -15.20
N ASP A 238 7.69 33.13 -13.98
CA ASP A 238 9.12 32.81 -13.74
C ASP A 238 9.34 31.60 -12.84
N VAL A 239 8.27 31.04 -12.26
CA VAL A 239 8.37 29.86 -11.38
C VAL A 239 7.94 28.60 -12.11
N ALA A 240 8.75 27.57 -12.00
CA ALA A 240 8.49 26.21 -12.45
C ALA A 240 8.66 25.24 -11.30
N THR A 241 8.15 24.02 -11.42
CA THR A 241 8.45 22.91 -10.49
C THR A 241 8.69 21.62 -11.26
N LEU A 242 9.27 20.61 -10.60
CA LEU A 242 9.43 19.27 -11.14
C LEU A 242 8.36 18.36 -10.54
N VAL A 243 7.71 17.56 -11.39
CA VAL A 243 6.69 16.58 -11.01
C VAL A 243 7.00 15.24 -11.65
N GLY A 244 6.60 14.15 -11.01
CA GLY A 244 6.72 12.82 -11.62
C GLY A 244 5.76 12.68 -12.80
N ALA A 245 6.20 12.10 -13.90
CA ALA A 245 5.39 11.93 -15.11
C ALA A 245 4.10 11.12 -14.87
N ARG A 246 4.09 10.25 -13.87
CA ARG A 246 2.91 9.44 -13.47
C ARG A 246 2.09 10.07 -12.36
N ASP A 247 2.56 11.16 -11.72
CA ASP A 247 1.81 11.81 -10.64
C ASP A 247 0.52 12.43 -11.18
N ARG A 248 -0.56 12.24 -10.45
CA ARG A 248 -1.91 12.71 -10.83
C ARG A 248 -2.27 13.97 -10.06
N TYR A 249 -1.82 15.12 -10.54
CA TYR A 249 -2.28 16.40 -10.03
C TYR A 249 -3.64 16.75 -10.62
N ILE A 250 -4.48 17.38 -9.83
CA ILE A 250 -5.78 17.94 -10.25
C ILE A 250 -5.72 19.44 -10.04
N TRP A 251 -6.01 20.20 -11.08
CA TRP A 251 -6.10 21.66 -11.00
C TRP A 251 -7.32 22.16 -11.76
N PRO A 252 -7.83 23.36 -11.41
CA PRO A 252 -8.90 24.02 -12.16
C PRO A 252 -8.52 24.24 -13.63
N THR A 253 -9.47 24.10 -14.53
CA THR A 253 -9.22 24.21 -15.98
C THR A 253 -8.69 25.59 -16.41
N ASN A 254 -9.00 26.64 -15.65
CA ASN A 254 -8.52 28.01 -15.91
C ASN A 254 -7.03 28.21 -15.55
N HIS A 255 -6.39 27.28 -14.84
CA HIS A 255 -4.95 27.37 -14.55
C HIS A 255 -4.09 27.11 -15.79
N ASP A 256 -4.59 26.36 -16.75
CA ASP A 256 -3.91 26.03 -18.02
C ASP A 256 -2.44 25.62 -17.86
N LEU A 257 -2.14 24.83 -16.81
CA LEU A 257 -0.79 24.37 -16.51
C LEU A 257 -0.27 23.42 -17.59
N ARG A 258 1.04 23.48 -17.83
CA ARG A 258 1.72 22.67 -18.85
C ARG A 258 2.73 21.73 -18.19
N ARG A 259 2.63 20.44 -18.53
CA ARG A 259 3.62 19.41 -18.18
C ARG A 259 4.50 19.18 -19.40
N ILE A 260 5.79 19.33 -19.23
CA ILE A 260 6.77 19.30 -20.33
C ILE A 260 7.82 18.23 -20.04
N PRO A 261 7.91 17.16 -20.84
CA PRO A 261 8.91 16.11 -20.66
C PRO A 261 10.33 16.64 -20.75
N ILE A 262 11.21 16.15 -19.85
CA ILE A 262 12.63 16.45 -19.84
C ILE A 262 13.37 15.24 -20.44
N VAL A 263 14.17 15.48 -21.46
CA VAL A 263 14.84 14.45 -22.27
C VAL A 263 16.30 14.80 -22.52
N ASN A 264 17.13 13.81 -22.85
CA ASN A 264 18.55 13.95 -23.21
C ASN A 264 19.43 14.61 -22.13
N PRO A 265 19.58 13.98 -20.94
CA PRO A 265 18.97 12.74 -20.49
C PRO A 265 17.55 12.95 -19.93
N THR A 266 16.77 11.87 -19.88
CA THR A 266 15.56 11.84 -19.08
C THR A 266 15.95 11.90 -17.60
N LEU A 267 15.47 12.92 -16.88
CA LEU A 267 15.65 12.97 -15.43
C LEU A 267 14.65 12.02 -14.77
N ALA A 268 15.10 11.20 -13.85
CA ALA A 268 14.20 10.29 -13.15
C ALA A 268 14.49 10.21 -11.64
N TYR A 269 13.41 10.07 -10.86
CA TYR A 269 13.52 9.79 -9.44
C TYR A 269 13.42 8.28 -9.22
N PRO A 270 14.44 7.64 -8.60
CA PRO A 270 14.43 6.21 -8.33
C PRO A 270 13.56 5.90 -7.13
N LEU A 271 12.55 5.07 -7.33
CA LEU A 271 11.65 4.63 -6.28
C LEU A 271 12.04 3.25 -5.80
N SER A 272 12.03 3.07 -4.50
CA SER A 272 12.32 1.81 -3.84
C SER A 272 11.14 1.35 -2.99
N LEU A 273 11.09 0.06 -2.70
CA LEU A 273 10.14 -0.55 -1.79
C LEU A 273 10.90 -1.14 -0.60
N VAL A 274 10.62 -0.63 0.59
CA VAL A 274 11.10 -1.15 1.87
C VAL A 274 10.10 -2.19 2.35
N LEU A 275 10.57 -3.38 2.71
CA LEU A 275 9.73 -4.51 3.10
C LEU A 275 10.50 -5.46 4.03
N PRO A 276 9.82 -6.34 4.80
CA PRO A 276 10.48 -7.40 5.54
C PRO A 276 11.14 -8.39 4.59
N LYS A 277 12.28 -8.99 5.00
CA LYS A 277 12.94 -10.07 4.23
C LYS A 277 12.03 -11.29 4.08
N THR A 278 11.20 -11.54 5.09
CA THR A 278 10.20 -12.61 5.10
C THR A 278 8.83 -11.99 5.34
N ASN A 279 7.95 -12.05 4.34
CA ASN A 279 6.54 -11.68 4.48
C ASN A 279 5.68 -12.75 3.82
N PRO A 280 4.80 -13.42 4.60
CA PRO A 280 3.98 -14.52 4.09
C PRO A 280 2.81 -14.04 3.21
N HIS A 281 2.56 -12.73 3.10
CA HIS A 281 1.42 -12.22 2.35
C HIS A 281 1.59 -12.44 0.84
N PRO A 282 0.73 -13.26 0.19
CA PRO A 282 0.90 -13.61 -1.23
C PRO A 282 0.80 -12.42 -2.16
N GLY A 283 -0.03 -11.42 -1.83
CA GLY A 283 -0.20 -10.19 -2.60
C GLY A 283 1.07 -9.34 -2.68
N LEU A 284 1.95 -9.36 -1.65
CA LEU A 284 3.21 -8.62 -1.70
C LEU A 284 4.13 -9.17 -2.79
N ARG A 285 4.23 -10.49 -2.90
CA ARG A 285 5.02 -11.15 -3.95
C ARG A 285 4.48 -10.82 -5.35
N ALA A 286 3.17 -10.82 -5.51
CA ALA A 286 2.54 -10.49 -6.78
C ALA A 286 2.80 -9.03 -7.19
N ILE A 287 2.73 -8.08 -6.24
CA ILE A 287 3.08 -6.68 -6.49
C ILE A 287 4.55 -6.53 -6.86
N ILE A 288 5.48 -7.18 -6.17
CA ILE A 288 6.91 -7.15 -6.51
C ILE A 288 7.13 -7.65 -7.95
N THR A 289 6.45 -8.74 -8.34
CA THR A 289 6.51 -9.27 -9.72
C THR A 289 5.98 -8.24 -10.73
N HIS A 290 4.85 -7.58 -10.40
CA HIS A 290 4.28 -6.52 -11.24
C HIS A 290 5.24 -5.33 -11.39
N LEU A 291 5.85 -4.86 -10.30
CA LEU A 291 6.84 -3.78 -10.34
C LEU A 291 8.03 -4.14 -11.26
N GLY A 292 8.49 -5.39 -11.23
CA GLY A 292 9.55 -5.89 -12.11
C GLY A 292 9.14 -6.01 -13.60
N SER A 293 7.84 -5.96 -13.91
CA SER A 293 7.32 -5.97 -15.28
C SER A 293 7.07 -4.58 -15.88
N LEU A 294 7.20 -3.52 -15.08
CA LEU A 294 7.00 -2.16 -15.56
C LEU A 294 7.99 -1.82 -16.69
N PRO A 295 7.56 -1.03 -17.68
CA PRO A 295 8.43 -0.60 -18.77
C PRO A 295 9.68 0.12 -18.25
N ARG A 296 10.84 -0.27 -18.76
CA ARG A 296 12.11 0.42 -18.46
C ARG A 296 12.15 1.76 -19.16
N LEU A 297 12.83 2.72 -18.54
CA LEU A 297 13.10 4.01 -19.15
C LEU A 297 14.09 3.87 -20.33
N PRO A 298 14.17 4.89 -21.23
CA PRO A 298 15.16 4.95 -22.30
C PRO A 298 16.59 4.79 -21.79
N GLU A 299 17.54 4.43 -22.67
CA GLU A 299 18.95 4.22 -22.29
C GLU A 299 19.64 5.47 -21.71
N THR A 300 19.22 6.68 -22.13
CA THR A 300 19.75 7.94 -21.62
C THR A 300 18.92 8.50 -20.47
N VAL A 301 19.11 7.90 -19.30
CA VAL A 301 18.47 8.34 -18.04
C VAL A 301 19.54 8.85 -17.07
N TRP A 302 19.27 9.98 -16.44
CA TRP A 302 20.02 10.43 -15.28
C TRP A 302 19.34 9.96 -13.99
N LEU A 303 20.13 9.36 -13.13
CA LEU A 303 19.76 8.96 -11.77
C LEU A 303 20.82 9.48 -10.81
N PRO A 304 20.47 9.78 -9.54
CA PRO A 304 21.45 10.17 -8.53
C PRO A 304 22.48 9.06 -8.27
N SER A 305 23.67 9.41 -7.84
CA SER A 305 24.79 8.48 -7.67
C SER A 305 24.49 7.33 -6.70
N TRP A 306 23.69 7.58 -5.66
CA TRP A 306 23.27 6.54 -4.71
C TRP A 306 22.30 5.51 -5.29
N ALA A 307 21.67 5.79 -6.43
CA ALA A 307 20.80 4.86 -7.15
C ALA A 307 21.53 4.00 -8.17
N THR A 308 22.70 4.45 -8.65
CA THR A 308 23.50 3.77 -9.69
C THR A 308 24.44 2.70 -9.13
N THR A 309 24.63 2.62 -7.81
CA THR A 309 25.41 1.54 -7.19
C THR A 309 24.80 0.18 -7.55
N PRO A 310 25.58 -0.84 -7.98
CA PRO A 310 25.06 -2.15 -8.37
C PRO A 310 24.19 -2.71 -7.26
N ARG A 311 22.91 -2.82 -7.52
CA ARG A 311 21.90 -3.23 -6.54
C ARG A 311 22.07 -4.71 -6.29
N ARG A 312 22.48 -5.09 -5.09
CA ARG A 312 22.65 -6.50 -4.65
C ARG A 312 21.39 -7.35 -4.90
N GLY A 313 20.20 -6.73 -5.05
CA GLY A 313 18.92 -7.39 -5.34
C GLY A 313 18.66 -7.76 -6.80
N ASP A 314 19.41 -7.21 -7.78
CA ASP A 314 19.21 -7.59 -9.19
C ASP A 314 19.60 -9.07 -9.44
N ARG A 315 20.47 -9.66 -8.60
CA ARG A 315 20.79 -11.09 -8.62
C ARG A 315 19.72 -11.99 -8.00
N ASP A 316 18.96 -11.48 -7.02
CA ASP A 316 17.99 -12.28 -6.28
C ASP A 316 16.67 -12.44 -7.06
N ILE A 317 16.30 -11.47 -7.91
CA ILE A 317 15.15 -11.58 -8.83
C ILE A 317 15.45 -12.62 -9.93
N ALA A 318 16.69 -12.72 -10.38
CA ALA A 318 17.11 -13.73 -11.35
C ALA A 318 17.10 -15.15 -10.74
N ASN A 319 17.49 -15.28 -9.47
CA ASN A 319 17.49 -16.57 -8.76
C ASN A 319 16.08 -17.05 -8.37
N ALA A 320 15.14 -16.14 -8.10
CA ALA A 320 13.74 -16.50 -7.85
C ALA A 320 13.03 -17.07 -9.09
N ARG A 321 13.54 -16.79 -10.31
CA ARG A 321 13.04 -17.35 -11.56
C ARG A 321 13.63 -18.74 -11.89
N GLY A 322 14.71 -19.14 -11.21
CA GLY A 322 15.49 -20.36 -11.54
C GLY A 322 15.09 -21.62 -10.76
N SER A 323 14.27 -21.55 -9.72
CA SER A 323 13.90 -22.70 -8.88
C SER A 323 12.50 -23.24 -9.19
N GLN A 324 12.25 -23.63 -10.44
CA GLN A 324 11.21 -24.62 -10.71
C GLN A 324 11.82 -26.02 -10.55
N PRO A 325 11.27 -26.90 -9.71
CA PRO A 325 11.69 -28.28 -9.67
C PRO A 325 11.30 -28.92 -11.00
N ARG A 326 12.29 -29.44 -11.73
CA ARG A 326 12.07 -30.37 -12.84
C ARG A 326 11.40 -31.61 -12.24
N GLN A 327 10.13 -31.80 -12.53
CA GLN A 327 9.48 -33.08 -12.33
C GLN A 327 10.10 -34.07 -13.36
N GLY A 328 10.80 -35.08 -12.84
CA GLY A 328 11.13 -36.31 -13.51
C GLY A 328 10.14 -37.40 -13.09
#